data_14edd720f8092752e25a9bd250d5fb17
#
_entry.id   14edd720f8092752e25a9bd250d5fb17
#
_cell.length_a   1.000
_cell.length_b   1.000
_cell.length_c   1.000
_cell.angle_alpha   90.00
_cell.angle_beta   90.00
_cell.angle_gamma   90.00
#
_symmetry.space_group_name_H-M   'P 1'
#
loop_
_entity.id
_entity.type
_entity.pdbx_description
1 polymer ?
#
loop_
_entity_poly.entity_id
_entity_poly.type
_entity_poly.pdbx_seq_one_letter_code
_entity_poly.pdbx_strand_id
1 'polypeptide(L)'
;MSPKRRRHRAPHARSVEVEERTSVGEGSASQRYAAYKEYARAATSLRARWVEGLNFTPDPFQIDALDAVEAGNSVLVAAPTGAGKTIVGQFGAFVAVQRGMRAFYTTPIKALSNQKYLELCELYGADNVGLATGDTSINSKAPIVVMTTEVCRNMIYAGAPLEDLGVVVLDEVHYLADKMRGPVWEEAIIHLPAHVAIIALSATVSNAEEFGAWIREVRSSCEIIVSEKRPVPLYQHMIVGEEIFDLYAPTGKGKLNPE
;
A
#
# COMPACT_ATOMS: atom_id res chain seq x y z
N MET A 1 68.03 5.86 -24.99
CA MET A 1 67.24 6.96 -24.39
C MET A 1 65.80 6.47 -24.23
N SER A 2 65.44 6.01 -23.03
CA SER A 2 64.08 5.53 -22.70
C SER A 2 63.28 6.63 -21.99
N PRO A 3 62.02 6.89 -22.33
CA PRO A 3 61.24 7.86 -21.62
C PRO A 3 60.61 7.25 -20.38
N LYS A 4 60.75 7.98 -19.24
CA LYS A 4 60.25 7.68 -17.94
C LYS A 4 58.70 7.68 -17.92
N ARG A 5 58.10 6.55 -17.50
CA ARG A 5 56.66 6.44 -17.18
C ARG A 5 56.36 7.29 -15.93
N ARG A 6 55.49 8.33 -16.08
CA ARG A 6 54.85 9.05 -15.00
C ARG A 6 53.79 8.16 -14.38
N ARG A 7 53.96 7.82 -13.10
CA ARG A 7 52.92 7.21 -12.26
C ARG A 7 51.90 8.30 -11.92
N HIS A 8 50.68 8.18 -12.41
CA HIS A 8 49.53 8.93 -11.89
C HIS A 8 49.22 8.40 -10.50
N ARG A 9 49.39 9.27 -9.51
CA ARG A 9 48.91 9.10 -8.13
C ARG A 9 47.38 9.27 -8.15
N ALA A 10 46.64 8.26 -7.70
CA ALA A 10 45.21 8.36 -7.44
C ALA A 10 44.93 9.40 -6.34
N PRO A 11 43.83 10.16 -6.45
CA PRO A 11 43.47 11.11 -5.41
C PRO A 11 43.03 10.32 -4.17
N HIS A 12 43.56 10.74 -3.01
CA HIS A 12 43.17 10.27 -1.69
C HIS A 12 41.63 10.36 -1.56
N ALA A 13 40.99 9.23 -1.30
CA ALA A 13 39.65 9.20 -0.74
C ALA A 13 39.69 9.95 0.59
N ARG A 14 39.08 11.13 0.64
CA ARG A 14 38.74 11.78 1.91
C ARG A 14 37.77 10.86 2.61
N SER A 15 38.22 10.32 3.73
CA SER A 15 37.37 9.73 4.76
C SER A 15 36.32 10.78 5.13
N VAL A 16 35.07 10.51 4.75
CA VAL A 16 33.91 11.15 5.35
C VAL A 16 33.87 10.62 6.77
N GLU A 17 34.40 11.39 7.70
CA GLU A 17 34.22 11.15 9.13
C GLU A 17 32.72 11.24 9.39
N VAL A 18 32.21 10.13 9.90
CA VAL A 18 30.85 9.97 10.38
C VAL A 18 30.69 10.88 11.60
N GLU A 19 30.23 12.10 11.38
CA GLU A 19 29.69 13.00 12.41
C GLU A 19 28.24 12.61 12.74
N GLU A 20 28.03 11.38 13.18
CA GLU A 20 26.75 10.92 13.76
C GLU A 20 26.98 10.08 15.01
N ARG A 21 27.76 10.60 15.94
CA ARG A 21 27.93 10.05 17.29
C ARG A 21 27.82 11.11 18.35
N THR A 22 26.71 11.84 18.44
CA THR A 22 26.44 12.71 19.59
C THR A 22 24.96 13.05 19.72
N SER A 23 24.14 12.08 20.15
CA SER A 23 22.89 12.37 20.83
C SER A 23 22.42 11.26 21.78
N VAL A 24 23.21 10.21 21.99
CA VAL A 24 22.85 9.11 22.93
C VAL A 24 23.29 9.42 24.37
N GLY A 25 23.87 10.59 24.63
CA GLY A 25 24.49 10.95 25.92
C GLY A 25 23.60 11.68 26.93
N GLU A 26 22.51 12.30 26.52
CA GLU A 26 21.67 13.11 27.41
C GLU A 26 20.33 12.41 27.68
N GLY A 27 20.19 11.83 28.88
CA GLY A 27 18.96 11.20 29.34
C GLY A 27 19.19 10.20 30.46
N SER A 28 18.15 9.89 31.22
CA SER A 28 18.20 8.84 32.25
C SER A 28 18.53 7.47 31.63
N ALA A 29 19.02 6.53 32.43
CA ALA A 29 19.29 5.15 31.95
C ALA A 29 18.05 4.52 31.30
N SER A 30 16.88 4.81 31.79
CA SER A 30 15.59 4.36 31.26
C SER A 30 15.28 4.97 29.87
N GLN A 31 15.57 6.26 29.67
CA GLN A 31 15.42 6.93 28.38
C GLN A 31 16.41 6.40 27.33
N ARG A 32 17.66 6.17 27.73
CA ARG A 32 18.66 5.57 26.84
C ARG A 32 18.30 4.14 26.43
N TYR A 33 17.77 3.35 27.38
CA TYR A 33 17.30 2.00 27.09
C TYR A 33 16.06 2.00 26.17
N ALA A 34 15.12 2.92 26.38
CA ALA A 34 13.98 3.10 25.49
C ALA A 34 14.40 3.48 24.06
N ALA A 35 15.31 4.45 23.93
CA ALA A 35 15.86 4.87 22.64
C ALA A 35 16.64 3.72 21.95
N TYR A 36 17.44 2.95 22.71
CA TYR A 36 18.10 1.77 22.16
C TYR A 36 17.11 0.70 21.68
N LYS A 37 16.07 0.45 22.46
CA LYS A 37 15.01 -0.50 22.10
C LYS A 37 14.24 -0.05 20.85
N GLU A 38 13.99 1.24 20.72
CA GLU A 38 13.37 1.85 19.54
C GLU A 38 14.29 1.75 18.31
N TYR A 39 15.57 2.07 18.46
CA TYR A 39 16.58 1.90 17.42
C TYR A 39 16.73 0.43 16.98
N ALA A 40 16.81 -0.49 17.92
CA ALA A 40 16.90 -1.92 17.61
C ALA A 40 15.63 -2.45 16.92
N ARG A 41 14.45 -1.93 17.30
CA ARG A 41 13.18 -2.21 16.65
C ARG A 41 13.15 -1.65 15.22
N ALA A 42 13.58 -0.40 15.02
CA ALA A 42 13.70 0.21 13.71
C ALA A 42 14.66 -0.55 12.78
N ALA A 43 15.81 -1.01 13.31
CA ALA A 43 16.79 -1.77 12.55
C ALA A 43 16.31 -3.15 12.09
N THR A 44 15.27 -3.73 12.75
CA THR A 44 14.65 -5.01 12.39
C THR A 44 13.32 -4.86 11.70
N SER A 45 12.80 -3.64 11.59
CA SER A 45 11.49 -3.35 11.01
C SER A 45 11.45 -3.64 9.52
N LEU A 46 10.45 -4.42 9.09
CA LEU A 46 10.18 -4.67 7.68
C LEU A 46 9.81 -3.37 6.95
N ARG A 47 9.09 -2.45 7.64
CA ARG A 47 8.77 -1.13 7.11
C ARG A 47 10.04 -0.33 6.81
N ALA A 48 10.99 -0.28 7.75
CA ALA A 48 12.23 0.47 7.53
C ALA A 48 12.99 -0.05 6.31
N ARG A 49 13.14 -1.38 6.19
CA ARG A 49 13.77 -2.02 5.02
C ARG A 49 13.02 -1.74 3.72
N TRP A 50 11.69 -1.72 3.76
CA TRP A 50 10.86 -1.45 2.60
C TRP A 50 11.00 0.01 2.15
N VAL A 51 10.91 0.95 3.09
CA VAL A 51 11.00 2.39 2.83
C VAL A 51 12.39 2.78 2.32
N GLU A 52 13.47 2.16 2.82
CA GLU A 52 14.83 2.39 2.32
C GLU A 52 14.99 2.05 0.82
N GLY A 53 14.22 1.08 0.34
CA GLY A 53 14.20 0.69 -1.08
C GLY A 53 13.38 1.60 -1.99
N LEU A 54 12.64 2.58 -1.45
CA LEU A 54 11.82 3.50 -2.23
C LEU A 54 12.66 4.67 -2.77
N ASN A 55 12.30 5.15 -3.95
CA ASN A 55 12.91 6.34 -4.56
C ASN A 55 12.17 7.66 -4.22
N PHE A 56 11.28 7.63 -3.24
CA PHE A 56 10.50 8.76 -2.76
C PHE A 56 10.26 8.65 -1.25
N THR A 57 9.87 9.75 -0.61
CA THR A 57 9.49 9.77 0.80
C THR A 57 7.99 9.51 0.94
N PRO A 58 7.57 8.47 1.66
CA PRO A 58 6.15 8.22 1.90
C PRO A 58 5.47 9.37 2.67
N ASP A 59 4.21 9.62 2.35
CA ASP A 59 3.36 10.55 3.11
C ASP A 59 3.05 9.97 4.52
N PRO A 60 2.74 10.81 5.51
CA PRO A 60 2.43 10.35 6.88
C PRO A 60 1.37 9.25 6.95
N PHE A 61 0.26 9.38 6.21
CA PHE A 61 -0.79 8.36 6.19
C PHE A 61 -0.31 7.01 5.64
N GLN A 62 0.65 7.04 4.72
CA GLN A 62 1.27 5.81 4.20
C GLN A 62 2.12 5.15 5.28
N ILE A 63 2.92 5.94 6.02
CA ILE A 63 3.72 5.42 7.14
C ILE A 63 2.84 4.79 8.20
N ASP A 64 1.76 5.47 8.62
CA ASP A 64 0.81 4.94 9.60
C ASP A 64 0.19 3.60 9.12
N ALA A 65 -0.14 3.51 7.82
CA ALA A 65 -0.65 2.30 7.23
C ALA A 65 0.39 1.16 7.19
N LEU A 66 1.65 1.48 6.85
CA LEU A 66 2.73 0.49 6.86
C LEU A 66 2.99 -0.04 8.28
N ASP A 67 2.97 0.84 9.30
CA ASP A 67 3.14 0.44 10.70
C ASP A 67 2.02 -0.49 11.16
N ALA A 68 0.77 -0.19 10.82
CA ALA A 68 -0.38 -1.05 11.15
C ALA A 68 -0.30 -2.42 10.47
N VAL A 69 0.11 -2.46 9.19
CA VAL A 69 0.32 -3.70 8.43
C VAL A 69 1.46 -4.52 9.04
N GLU A 70 2.58 -3.89 9.39
CA GLU A 70 3.70 -4.59 10.04
C GLU A 70 3.30 -5.16 11.41
N ALA A 71 2.43 -4.48 12.14
CA ALA A 71 1.88 -4.97 13.40
C ALA A 71 0.94 -6.20 13.21
N GLY A 72 0.52 -6.50 11.98
CA GLY A 72 -0.38 -7.61 11.65
C GLY A 72 -1.86 -7.23 11.71
N ASN A 73 -2.18 -5.94 11.81
CA ASN A 73 -3.56 -5.47 11.80
C ASN A 73 -4.14 -5.47 10.38
N SER A 74 -5.45 -5.69 10.29
CA SER A 74 -6.19 -5.28 9.10
C SER A 74 -6.23 -3.76 9.02
N VAL A 75 -6.19 -3.21 7.81
CA VAL A 75 -6.21 -1.76 7.59
C VAL A 75 -7.19 -1.36 6.50
N LEU A 76 -7.91 -0.27 6.73
CA LEU A 76 -8.65 0.45 5.70
C LEU A 76 -7.92 1.76 5.40
N VAL A 77 -7.44 1.93 4.18
CA VAL A 77 -6.81 3.17 3.71
C VAL A 77 -7.76 3.88 2.77
N ALA A 78 -8.33 4.99 3.22
CA ALA A 78 -9.20 5.84 2.43
C ALA A 78 -8.46 7.14 2.08
N ALA A 79 -8.12 7.29 0.80
CA ALA A 79 -7.41 8.46 0.30
C ALA A 79 -7.76 8.69 -1.19
N PRO A 80 -7.70 9.94 -1.69
CA PRO A 80 -8.03 10.25 -3.07
C PRO A 80 -7.22 9.42 -4.09
N THR A 81 -7.76 9.29 -5.30
CA THR A 81 -7.02 8.68 -6.42
C THR A 81 -5.72 9.45 -6.66
N GLY A 82 -4.63 8.73 -6.91
CA GLY A 82 -3.30 9.30 -7.08
C GLY A 82 -2.53 9.58 -5.78
N ALA A 83 -3.14 9.40 -4.60
CA ALA A 83 -2.45 9.59 -3.30
C ALA A 83 -1.43 8.49 -2.97
N GLY A 84 -1.23 7.49 -3.83
CA GLY A 84 -0.22 6.45 -3.63
C GLY A 84 -0.62 5.35 -2.64
N LYS A 85 -1.92 5.03 -2.50
CA LYS A 85 -2.41 3.91 -1.66
C LYS A 85 -1.81 2.55 -2.00
N THR A 86 -1.46 2.35 -3.26
CA THR A 86 -0.91 1.10 -3.80
C THR A 86 0.30 0.59 -3.01
N ILE A 87 1.14 1.51 -2.49
CA ILE A 87 2.33 1.15 -1.70
C ILE A 87 1.96 0.32 -0.47
N VAL A 88 0.80 0.58 0.15
CA VAL A 88 0.35 -0.16 1.34
C VAL A 88 0.01 -1.61 0.97
N GLY A 89 -0.68 -1.81 -0.15
CA GLY A 89 -0.97 -3.16 -0.66
C GLY A 89 0.30 -3.90 -1.08
N GLN A 90 1.24 -3.23 -1.74
CA GLN A 90 2.54 -3.79 -2.08
C GLN A 90 3.31 -4.18 -0.82
N PHE A 91 3.38 -3.32 0.17
CA PHE A 91 4.03 -3.62 1.45
C PHE A 91 3.38 -4.81 2.17
N GLY A 92 2.05 -4.92 2.13
CA GLY A 92 1.35 -6.08 2.69
C GLY A 92 1.77 -7.40 2.06
N ALA A 93 1.91 -7.43 0.74
CA ALA A 93 2.45 -8.57 0.03
C ALA A 93 3.90 -8.87 0.46
N PHE A 94 4.74 -7.84 0.59
CA PHE A 94 6.11 -7.97 1.10
C PHE A 94 6.13 -8.59 2.50
N VAL A 95 5.34 -8.07 3.44
CA VAL A 95 5.27 -8.58 4.82
C VAL A 95 4.85 -10.04 4.85
N ALA A 96 3.83 -10.43 4.07
CA ALA A 96 3.39 -11.83 4.00
C ALA A 96 4.54 -12.74 3.54
N VAL A 97 5.20 -12.39 2.44
CA VAL A 97 6.32 -13.18 1.89
C VAL A 97 7.49 -13.26 2.87
N GLN A 98 7.85 -12.16 3.54
CA GLN A 98 8.92 -12.15 4.55
C GLN A 98 8.59 -13.03 5.76
N ARG A 99 7.31 -13.28 6.02
CA ARG A 99 6.82 -14.19 7.08
C ARG A 99 6.62 -15.63 6.60
N GLY A 100 6.98 -15.94 5.36
CA GLY A 100 6.79 -17.28 4.77
C GLY A 100 5.33 -17.59 4.44
N MET A 101 4.48 -16.55 4.33
CA MET A 101 3.06 -16.66 4.00
C MET A 101 2.81 -16.17 2.57
N ARG A 102 1.65 -16.51 2.03
CA ARG A 102 1.18 -16.01 0.73
C ARG A 102 0.40 -14.71 0.88
N ALA A 103 0.34 -13.97 -0.21
CA ALA A 103 -0.50 -12.79 -0.34
C ALA A 103 -1.41 -12.90 -1.58
N PHE A 104 -2.67 -12.54 -1.44
CA PHE A 104 -3.57 -12.31 -2.57
C PHE A 104 -3.76 -10.81 -2.77
N TYR A 105 -3.59 -10.36 -4.01
CA TYR A 105 -3.87 -8.98 -4.40
C TYR A 105 -5.10 -8.97 -5.30
N THR A 106 -6.23 -8.48 -4.79
CA THR A 106 -7.48 -8.52 -5.54
C THR A 106 -7.83 -7.16 -6.13
N THR A 107 -8.43 -7.16 -7.31
CA THR A 107 -8.91 -5.97 -8.01
C THR A 107 -10.34 -6.19 -8.53
N PRO A 108 -11.11 -5.11 -8.78
CA PRO A 108 -12.51 -5.24 -9.19
C PRO A 108 -12.72 -5.81 -10.60
N ILE A 109 -11.73 -5.70 -11.48
CA ILE A 109 -11.86 -6.11 -12.87
C ILE A 109 -10.56 -6.70 -13.43
N LYS A 110 -10.69 -7.59 -14.41
CA LYS A 110 -9.57 -8.28 -15.06
C LYS A 110 -8.49 -7.34 -15.61
N ALA A 111 -8.88 -6.20 -16.20
CA ALA A 111 -7.91 -5.25 -16.76
C ALA A 111 -6.96 -4.71 -15.69
N LEU A 112 -7.49 -4.37 -14.51
CA LEU A 112 -6.69 -3.93 -13.36
C LEU A 112 -5.86 -5.07 -12.78
N SER A 113 -6.38 -6.32 -12.79
CA SER A 113 -5.59 -7.48 -12.37
C SER A 113 -4.37 -7.67 -13.26
N ASN A 114 -4.53 -7.58 -14.58
CA ASN A 114 -3.42 -7.70 -15.53
C ASN A 114 -2.37 -6.59 -15.33
N GLN A 115 -2.81 -5.34 -15.17
CA GLN A 115 -1.91 -4.23 -14.89
C GLN A 115 -1.13 -4.48 -13.59
N LYS A 116 -1.84 -4.83 -12.51
CA LYS A 116 -1.24 -5.06 -11.21
C LYS A 116 -0.29 -6.25 -11.20
N TYR A 117 -0.60 -7.30 -11.96
CA TYR A 117 0.30 -8.43 -12.16
C TYR A 117 1.64 -8.00 -12.75
N LEU A 118 1.62 -7.17 -13.80
CA LEU A 118 2.87 -6.65 -14.41
C LEU A 118 3.66 -5.79 -13.43
N GLU A 119 3.00 -4.87 -12.73
CA GLU A 119 3.64 -4.01 -11.71
C GLU A 119 4.30 -4.85 -10.59
N LEU A 120 3.62 -5.90 -10.12
CA LEU A 120 4.18 -6.76 -9.07
C LEU A 120 5.28 -7.68 -9.59
N CYS A 121 5.22 -8.12 -10.87
CA CYS A 121 6.32 -8.85 -11.51
C CYS A 121 7.60 -8.01 -11.62
N GLU A 122 7.48 -6.72 -11.92
CA GLU A 122 8.63 -5.79 -11.92
C GLU A 122 9.23 -5.64 -10.52
N LEU A 123 8.39 -5.60 -9.48
CA LEU A 123 8.82 -5.39 -8.10
C LEU A 123 9.38 -6.65 -7.44
N TYR A 124 8.77 -7.82 -7.68
CA TYR A 124 9.08 -9.06 -6.97
C TYR A 124 9.71 -10.14 -7.84
N GLY A 125 9.76 -9.94 -9.14
CA GLY A 125 10.17 -10.96 -10.12
C GLY A 125 9.00 -11.87 -10.53
N ALA A 126 8.95 -12.24 -11.80
CA ALA A 126 7.86 -13.02 -12.38
C ALA A 126 7.66 -14.40 -11.74
N ASP A 127 8.72 -15.02 -11.24
CA ASP A 127 8.65 -16.33 -10.59
C ASP A 127 7.90 -16.28 -9.23
N ASN A 128 7.82 -15.10 -8.61
CA ASN A 128 7.18 -14.89 -7.32
C ASN A 128 5.74 -14.36 -7.42
N VAL A 129 5.28 -14.08 -8.64
CA VAL A 129 3.95 -13.49 -8.85
C VAL A 129 3.12 -14.37 -9.78
N GLY A 130 1.88 -14.60 -9.40
CA GLY A 130 0.89 -15.31 -10.19
C GLY A 130 -0.28 -14.41 -10.59
N LEU A 131 -1.06 -14.87 -11.55
CA LEU A 131 -2.30 -14.22 -11.99
C LEU A 131 -3.42 -15.28 -12.03
N ALA A 132 -4.57 -14.96 -11.46
CA ALA A 132 -5.77 -15.78 -11.54
C ALA A 132 -6.98 -14.91 -11.85
N THR A 133 -7.51 -15.03 -13.07
CA THR A 133 -8.76 -14.39 -13.51
C THR A 133 -9.73 -15.47 -14.00
N GLY A 134 -10.95 -15.10 -14.36
CA GLY A 134 -11.96 -16.07 -14.77
C GLY A 134 -11.55 -17.00 -15.93
N ASP A 135 -10.64 -16.56 -16.77
CA ASP A 135 -10.19 -17.24 -17.99
C ASP A 135 -8.67 -17.42 -18.09
N THR A 136 -7.90 -16.91 -17.15
CA THR A 136 -6.42 -16.95 -17.20
C THR A 136 -5.87 -17.37 -15.84
N SER A 137 -4.96 -18.33 -15.84
CA SER A 137 -4.21 -18.77 -14.67
C SER A 137 -2.73 -18.90 -15.01
N ILE A 138 -1.90 -18.09 -14.34
CA ILE A 138 -0.44 -18.07 -14.48
C ILE A 138 0.13 -18.24 -13.06
N ASN A 139 1.02 -19.21 -12.85
CA ASN A 139 1.73 -19.42 -11.60
C ASN A 139 0.85 -19.27 -10.33
N SER A 140 -0.29 -19.97 -10.30
CA SER A 140 -1.29 -19.84 -9.23
C SER A 140 -0.80 -20.27 -7.83
N LYS A 141 0.37 -20.90 -7.74
CA LYS A 141 1.05 -21.27 -6.49
C LYS A 141 2.12 -20.27 -6.04
N ALA A 142 2.29 -19.17 -6.75
CA ALA A 142 3.25 -18.14 -6.39
C ALA A 142 2.99 -17.60 -4.97
N PRO A 143 4.03 -17.08 -4.31
CA PRO A 143 3.86 -16.39 -3.03
C PRO A 143 2.89 -15.21 -3.08
N ILE A 144 2.83 -14.49 -4.20
CA ILE A 144 1.89 -13.39 -4.45
C ILE A 144 1.02 -13.77 -5.63
N VAL A 145 -0.31 -13.76 -5.46
CA VAL A 145 -1.24 -14.03 -6.57
C VAL A 145 -2.18 -12.85 -6.76
N VAL A 146 -2.12 -12.25 -7.93
CA VAL A 146 -3.08 -11.22 -8.35
C VAL A 146 -4.32 -11.89 -8.92
N MET A 147 -5.51 -11.40 -8.53
CA MET A 147 -6.76 -11.97 -8.99
C MET A 147 -7.90 -10.96 -8.97
N THR A 148 -9.03 -11.29 -9.61
CA THR A 148 -10.24 -10.50 -9.37
C THR A 148 -10.87 -10.90 -8.03
N THR A 149 -11.62 -9.97 -7.43
CA THR A 149 -12.28 -10.23 -6.14
C THR A 149 -13.27 -11.38 -6.22
N GLU A 150 -13.93 -11.55 -7.37
CA GLU A 150 -14.82 -12.70 -7.62
C GLU A 150 -14.07 -14.04 -7.59
N VAL A 151 -12.85 -14.09 -8.15
CA VAL A 151 -12.03 -15.33 -8.10
C VAL A 151 -11.63 -15.62 -6.67
N CYS A 152 -11.22 -14.61 -5.89
CA CYS A 152 -10.90 -14.77 -4.47
C CYS A 152 -12.10 -15.34 -3.69
N ARG A 153 -13.28 -14.71 -3.83
CA ARG A 153 -14.52 -15.19 -3.22
C ARG A 153 -14.84 -16.63 -3.62
N ASN A 154 -14.74 -16.96 -4.90
CA ASN A 154 -15.03 -18.30 -5.40
C ASN A 154 -14.07 -19.34 -4.84
N MET A 155 -12.79 -19.01 -4.65
CA MET A 155 -11.80 -19.87 -3.98
C MET A 155 -12.19 -20.15 -2.53
N ILE A 156 -12.64 -19.14 -1.80
CA ILE A 156 -13.10 -19.28 -0.42
C ILE A 156 -14.29 -20.25 -0.36
N TYR A 157 -15.30 -20.07 -1.20
CA TYR A 157 -16.48 -20.92 -1.25
C TYR A 157 -16.18 -22.35 -1.72
N ALA A 158 -15.19 -22.54 -2.58
CA ALA A 158 -14.73 -23.85 -3.00
C ALA A 158 -13.92 -24.59 -1.91
N GLY A 159 -13.69 -23.98 -0.74
CA GLY A 159 -12.90 -24.56 0.33
C GLY A 159 -11.43 -24.72 -0.03
N ALA A 160 -10.89 -23.80 -0.81
CA ALA A 160 -9.46 -23.78 -1.11
C ALA A 160 -8.65 -23.70 0.19
N PRO A 161 -7.50 -24.41 0.30
CA PRO A 161 -6.63 -24.31 1.47
C PRO A 161 -6.05 -22.90 1.56
N LEU A 162 -6.29 -22.21 2.67
CA LEU A 162 -5.88 -20.82 2.92
C LEU A 162 -5.03 -20.70 4.20
N GLU A 163 -4.52 -21.81 4.73
CA GLU A 163 -3.73 -21.84 5.96
C GLU A 163 -2.39 -21.10 5.79
N ASP A 164 -1.85 -21.07 4.58
CA ASP A 164 -0.63 -20.36 4.21
C ASP A 164 -0.86 -18.91 3.77
N LEU A 165 -2.12 -18.45 3.72
CA LEU A 165 -2.46 -17.09 3.32
C LEU A 165 -2.32 -16.13 4.50
N GLY A 166 -1.45 -15.13 4.39
CA GLY A 166 -1.22 -14.14 5.45
C GLY A 166 -1.95 -12.83 5.23
N VAL A 167 -2.08 -12.41 3.98
CA VAL A 167 -2.63 -11.09 3.61
C VAL A 167 -3.53 -11.20 2.38
N VAL A 168 -4.64 -10.48 2.42
CA VAL A 168 -5.47 -10.19 1.23
C VAL A 168 -5.56 -8.67 1.06
N VAL A 169 -5.13 -8.19 -0.09
CA VAL A 169 -5.34 -6.80 -0.52
C VAL A 169 -6.64 -6.73 -1.31
N LEU A 170 -7.56 -5.88 -0.86
CA LEU A 170 -8.80 -5.56 -1.54
C LEU A 170 -8.63 -4.17 -2.17
N ASP A 171 -8.17 -4.12 -3.40
CA ASP A 171 -7.99 -2.85 -4.10
C ASP A 171 -9.34 -2.32 -4.61
N GLU A 172 -9.46 -0.99 -4.62
CA GLU A 172 -10.68 -0.27 -5.02
C GLU A 172 -11.94 -0.74 -4.28
N VAL A 173 -11.82 -0.94 -2.96
CA VAL A 173 -12.90 -1.50 -2.12
C VAL A 173 -14.18 -0.64 -2.12
N HIS A 174 -14.14 0.60 -2.62
CA HIS A 174 -15.32 1.44 -2.78
C HIS A 174 -16.36 0.85 -3.77
N TYR A 175 -15.98 -0.13 -4.60
CA TYR A 175 -16.93 -0.94 -5.38
C TYR A 175 -17.91 -1.75 -4.50
N LEU A 176 -17.66 -1.85 -3.21
CA LEU A 176 -18.61 -2.42 -2.26
C LEU A 176 -19.97 -1.67 -2.27
N ALA A 177 -19.95 -0.37 -2.58
CA ALA A 177 -21.18 0.42 -2.74
C ALA A 177 -21.96 0.09 -4.04
N ASP A 178 -21.40 -0.68 -4.97
CA ASP A 178 -22.08 -1.11 -6.19
C ASP A 178 -23.12 -2.19 -5.87
N LYS A 179 -24.37 -1.95 -6.28
CA LYS A 179 -25.51 -2.84 -5.99
C LYS A 179 -25.35 -4.26 -6.53
N MET A 180 -24.63 -4.42 -7.63
CA MET A 180 -24.44 -5.72 -8.29
C MET A 180 -23.19 -6.45 -7.82
N ARG A 181 -22.13 -5.73 -7.49
CA ARG A 181 -20.81 -6.28 -7.16
C ARG A 181 -20.49 -6.21 -5.68
N GLY A 182 -21.06 -5.27 -4.94
CA GLY A 182 -20.81 -5.08 -3.53
C GLY A 182 -20.81 -6.37 -2.69
N PRO A 183 -21.81 -7.25 -2.85
CA PRO A 183 -21.87 -8.52 -2.13
C PRO A 183 -20.61 -9.38 -2.24
N VAL A 184 -19.87 -9.28 -3.36
CA VAL A 184 -18.62 -10.06 -3.57
C VAL A 184 -17.54 -9.66 -2.57
N TRP A 185 -17.40 -8.36 -2.28
CA TRP A 185 -16.43 -7.85 -1.29
C TRP A 185 -16.87 -8.19 0.13
N GLU A 186 -18.16 -8.01 0.43
CA GLU A 186 -18.72 -8.38 1.75
C GLU A 186 -18.49 -9.86 2.05
N GLU A 187 -18.86 -10.74 1.13
CA GLU A 187 -18.67 -12.18 1.26
C GLU A 187 -17.19 -12.55 1.44
N ALA A 188 -16.29 -11.93 0.66
CA ALA A 188 -14.84 -12.16 0.81
C ALA A 188 -14.35 -11.73 2.20
N ILE A 189 -14.75 -10.55 2.70
CA ILE A 189 -14.34 -10.04 4.01
C ILE A 189 -14.86 -10.93 5.13
N ILE A 190 -16.12 -11.37 5.06
CA ILE A 190 -16.77 -12.18 6.09
C ILE A 190 -16.16 -13.58 6.17
N HIS A 191 -15.89 -14.21 5.01
CA HIS A 191 -15.53 -15.62 4.95
C HIS A 191 -14.03 -15.91 4.89
N LEU A 192 -13.17 -14.88 4.76
CA LEU A 192 -11.72 -15.05 4.90
C LEU A 192 -11.38 -15.58 6.31
N PRO A 193 -10.43 -16.52 6.46
CA PRO A 193 -9.98 -17.00 7.75
C PRO A 193 -9.53 -15.86 8.68
N ALA A 194 -9.78 -15.98 9.98
CA ALA A 194 -9.52 -14.90 10.95
C ALA A 194 -8.04 -14.50 11.05
N HIS A 195 -7.11 -15.40 10.74
CA HIS A 195 -5.67 -15.12 10.76
C HIS A 195 -5.19 -14.30 9.57
N VAL A 196 -5.98 -14.18 8.50
CA VAL A 196 -5.62 -13.42 7.30
C VAL A 196 -5.85 -11.93 7.54
N ALA A 197 -4.82 -11.11 7.46
CA ALA A 197 -4.97 -9.66 7.53
C ALA A 197 -5.55 -9.11 6.21
N ILE A 198 -6.46 -8.14 6.32
CA ILE A 198 -7.09 -7.48 5.17
C ILE A 198 -6.50 -6.08 5.02
N ILE A 199 -6.08 -5.74 3.80
CA ILE A 199 -5.67 -4.40 3.41
C ILE A 199 -6.67 -3.88 2.40
N ALA A 200 -7.61 -3.05 2.85
CA ALA A 200 -8.65 -2.45 2.02
C ALA A 200 -8.21 -1.06 1.55
N LEU A 201 -8.15 -0.85 0.23
CA LEU A 201 -7.75 0.42 -0.38
C LEU A 201 -8.96 1.08 -1.04
N SER A 202 -9.32 2.30 -0.61
CA SER A 202 -10.49 3.04 -1.08
C SER A 202 -10.11 4.40 -1.66
N ALA A 203 -10.73 4.76 -2.78
CA ALA A 203 -10.61 6.11 -3.34
C ALA A 203 -11.59 7.12 -2.70
N THR A 204 -12.59 6.64 -1.95
CA THR A 204 -13.59 7.49 -1.29
C THR A 204 -13.34 7.56 0.20
N VAL A 205 -13.54 8.76 0.75
CA VAL A 205 -13.34 9.06 2.19
C VAL A 205 -14.68 9.16 2.92
N SER A 206 -15.77 9.49 2.19
CA SER A 206 -17.06 9.87 2.77
C SER A 206 -17.69 8.83 3.72
N ASN A 207 -17.41 7.54 3.53
CA ASN A 207 -17.98 6.45 4.34
C ASN A 207 -16.88 5.58 4.98
N ALA A 208 -15.65 6.10 5.06
CA ALA A 208 -14.50 5.30 5.54
C ALA A 208 -14.67 4.87 7.00
N GLU A 209 -15.19 5.74 7.84
CA GLU A 209 -15.39 5.45 9.27
C GLU A 209 -16.44 4.36 9.49
N GLU A 210 -17.60 4.47 8.83
CA GLU A 210 -18.68 3.49 8.91
C GLU A 210 -18.24 2.13 8.37
N PHE A 211 -17.60 2.13 7.21
CA PHE A 211 -17.09 0.92 6.60
C PHE A 211 -15.98 0.27 7.43
N GLY A 212 -15.05 1.07 7.96
CA GLY A 212 -13.99 0.58 8.84
C GLY A 212 -14.53 0.04 10.17
N ALA A 213 -15.57 0.65 10.72
CA ALA A 213 -16.26 0.15 11.89
C ALA A 213 -16.90 -1.22 11.62
N TRP A 214 -17.55 -1.38 10.49
CA TRP A 214 -18.09 -2.67 10.06
C TRP A 214 -16.99 -3.73 9.88
N ILE A 215 -15.87 -3.42 9.20
CA ILE A 215 -14.74 -4.36 9.10
C ILE A 215 -14.24 -4.75 10.49
N ARG A 216 -14.12 -3.79 11.41
CA ARG A 216 -13.68 -4.04 12.79
C ARG A 216 -14.61 -4.99 13.54
N GLU A 217 -15.92 -4.85 13.33
CA GLU A 217 -16.92 -5.76 13.92
C GLU A 217 -16.78 -7.17 13.37
N VAL A 218 -16.58 -7.32 12.07
CA VAL A 218 -16.46 -8.62 11.41
C VAL A 218 -15.10 -9.28 11.66
N ARG A 219 -14.01 -8.50 11.74
CA ARG A 219 -12.62 -8.98 11.76
C ARG A 219 -11.88 -8.75 13.08
N SER A 220 -12.56 -8.28 14.12
CA SER A 220 -12.05 -8.00 15.47
C SER A 220 -10.98 -6.90 15.55
N SER A 221 -10.28 -6.55 14.48
CA SER A 221 -9.33 -5.42 14.43
C SER A 221 -9.27 -4.84 13.02
N CYS A 222 -9.29 -3.52 12.91
CA CYS A 222 -9.05 -2.80 11.67
C CYS A 222 -8.62 -1.36 12.02
N GLU A 223 -7.44 -0.97 11.57
CA GLU A 223 -7.00 0.43 11.62
C GLU A 223 -7.60 1.19 10.45
N ILE A 224 -8.19 2.37 10.74
CA ILE A 224 -8.81 3.22 9.73
C ILE A 224 -7.90 4.42 9.53
N ILE A 225 -7.36 4.53 8.32
CA ILE A 225 -6.41 5.58 7.96
C ILE A 225 -7.00 6.40 6.82
N VAL A 226 -7.22 7.67 7.10
CA VAL A 226 -7.89 8.59 6.19
C VAL A 226 -6.96 9.73 5.81
N SER A 227 -6.90 10.05 4.52
CA SER A 227 -6.21 11.22 4.01
C SER A 227 -7.09 11.91 2.97
N GLU A 228 -7.32 13.20 3.16
CA GLU A 228 -8.07 14.03 2.20
C GLU A 228 -7.15 14.82 1.27
N LYS A 229 -5.84 14.74 1.51
CA LYS A 229 -4.85 15.46 0.73
C LYS A 229 -4.80 14.94 -0.70
N ARG A 230 -5.18 15.77 -1.65
CA ARG A 230 -5.02 15.48 -3.08
C ARG A 230 -3.62 15.88 -3.55
N PRO A 231 -2.84 14.98 -4.16
CA PRO A 231 -1.52 15.33 -4.70
C PRO A 231 -1.63 16.31 -5.87
N VAL A 232 -2.72 16.21 -6.64
CA VAL A 232 -3.03 17.12 -7.75
C VAL A 232 -4.38 17.80 -7.47
N PRO A 233 -4.42 19.15 -7.47
CA PRO A 233 -5.69 19.87 -7.34
C PRO A 233 -6.68 19.48 -8.44
N LEU A 234 -7.94 19.40 -8.08
CA LEU A 234 -9.02 19.13 -9.02
C LEU A 234 -9.80 20.42 -9.24
N TYR A 235 -9.72 20.98 -10.45
CA TYR A 235 -10.50 22.14 -10.87
C TYR A 235 -11.73 21.66 -11.63
N GLN A 236 -12.88 22.23 -11.32
CA GLN A 236 -14.14 21.87 -11.96
C GLN A 236 -14.54 22.96 -12.94
N HIS A 237 -14.83 22.55 -14.17
CA HIS A 237 -15.25 23.41 -15.25
C HIS A 237 -16.60 22.94 -15.82
N MET A 238 -17.35 23.86 -16.38
CA MET A 238 -18.59 23.59 -17.10
C MET A 238 -18.41 24.00 -18.56
N ILE A 239 -18.93 23.21 -19.47
CA ILE A 239 -18.95 23.52 -20.89
C ILE A 239 -20.37 23.93 -21.28
N VAL A 240 -20.51 25.14 -21.82
CA VAL A 240 -21.79 25.66 -22.35
C VAL A 240 -21.55 26.06 -23.79
N GLY A 241 -22.16 25.31 -24.73
CA GLY A 241 -21.88 25.47 -26.15
C GLY A 241 -20.42 25.07 -26.47
N GLU A 242 -19.62 26.03 -26.92
CA GLU A 242 -18.20 25.86 -27.26
C GLU A 242 -17.24 26.54 -26.23
N GLU A 243 -17.78 27.10 -25.16
CA GLU A 243 -17.02 27.85 -24.16
C GLU A 243 -16.88 27.05 -22.86
N ILE A 244 -15.73 27.22 -22.19
CA ILE A 244 -15.40 26.58 -20.92
C ILE A 244 -15.40 27.63 -19.82
N PHE A 245 -16.18 27.41 -18.79
CA PHE A 245 -16.32 28.27 -17.61
C PHE A 245 -15.83 27.54 -16.37
N ASP A 246 -15.24 28.28 -15.44
CA ASP A 246 -14.99 27.76 -14.11
C ASP A 246 -16.31 27.55 -13.37
N LEU A 247 -16.54 26.35 -12.80
CA LEU A 247 -17.77 26.07 -12.08
C LEU A 247 -17.93 26.95 -10.83
N TYR A 248 -16.83 27.32 -10.20
CA TYR A 248 -16.82 28.13 -8.98
C TYR A 248 -16.17 29.48 -9.22
N ALA A 249 -16.72 30.51 -8.61
CA ALA A 249 -16.20 31.86 -8.68
C ALA A 249 -14.80 31.95 -8.00
N PRO A 250 -13.84 32.72 -8.53
CA PRO A 250 -12.46 32.84 -8.01
C PRO A 250 -12.37 33.32 -6.56
N THR A 251 -13.40 34.01 -6.07
CA THR A 251 -13.41 34.69 -4.76
C THR A 251 -14.27 34.03 -3.71
N GLY A 252 -14.88 32.87 -3.97
CA GLY A 252 -15.83 32.28 -3.02
C GLY A 252 -15.71 30.77 -2.88
N LYS A 253 -15.27 30.27 -1.72
CA LYS A 253 -15.30 28.82 -1.42
C LYS A 253 -16.71 28.29 -1.63
N GLY A 254 -16.93 27.51 -2.70
CA GLY A 254 -18.17 26.82 -3.02
C GLY A 254 -19.30 27.70 -3.59
N LYS A 255 -19.06 28.94 -3.97
CA LYS A 255 -20.03 29.73 -4.74
C LYS A 255 -19.90 29.42 -6.22
N LEU A 256 -21.04 29.07 -6.83
CA LEU A 256 -21.10 28.88 -8.28
C LEU A 256 -20.74 30.17 -9.00
N ASN A 257 -20.09 30.04 -10.14
CA ASN A 257 -19.81 31.17 -11.04
C ASN A 257 -21.15 31.68 -11.59
N PRO A 258 -21.44 32.98 -11.49
CA PRO A 258 -22.68 33.56 -11.98
C PRO A 258 -22.75 33.73 -13.51
N GLU A 259 -21.62 33.54 -14.22
CA GLU A 259 -21.55 33.72 -15.69
C GLU A 259 -22.07 32.53 -16.48
#